data_7ed4475109cfad9add0249a25b1e73f3
#
_entry.id   7ed4475109cfad9add0249a25b1e73f3
#
_cell.length_a   1.000
_cell.length_b   1.000
_cell.length_c   1.000
_cell.angle_alpha   90.00
_cell.angle_beta   90.00
_cell.angle_gamma   90.00
#
_symmetry.space_group_name_H-M   'P 1'
#
loop_
_entity.id
_entity.type
_entity.pdbx_description
1 polymer ?
#
loop_
_entity_poly.entity_id
_entity_poly.type
_entity_poly.pdbx_seq_one_letter_code
_entity_poly.pdbx_strand_id
1 'polypeptide(L)'
;VCRQSLYERKQQFSFPNAGEYMVLKADFHQHTVFSDGQVWPTVRVVEAYEEDLDIIALSEHIEYRPHLNEFISHDHNHSFDLAQEEAKRYGVLLIRSAEVTRAMAPGHLNVIDIKDANPLEKFVNKQDSRDASTVIETLEEARRQGGFIFWNHTAYPSKDNKSHWYPIHETLKNKGLMMGIEIVNGERYEPIAFQWCLDYNLTILANTDVHTTMAQKRSADNFKVMTLVLAKEKTKEAVMDALCEHRTVALWNNQLMGRKEHVEPIVGHGVVARLTRVSEEKGLFEIENLTGMPFVFEFQELPEGFSIRNDVPCLVKENSVSALGASFKNGCPKTVKVKVKNVYVTPEQKLIIARDKAEELDRLKSAFLAN
;
A
#
# COMPACT_ATOMS: atom_id res chain seq x y z
N VAL A 1 -9.64 30.49 -17.46
CA VAL A 1 -9.53 30.91 -16.06
C VAL A 1 -9.34 29.62 -15.27
N CYS A 2 -8.07 29.31 -14.95
CA CYS A 2 -7.72 28.20 -14.09
C CYS A 2 -8.35 28.50 -12.70
N ARG A 3 -9.42 27.81 -12.30
CA ARG A 3 -9.84 27.82 -10.91
C ARG A 3 -8.75 27.04 -10.16
N GLN A 4 -7.95 27.74 -9.34
CA GLN A 4 -7.17 27.10 -8.31
C GLN A 4 -8.08 26.13 -7.54
N SER A 5 -7.64 24.92 -7.32
CA SER A 5 -8.36 23.92 -6.50
C SER A 5 -8.71 24.58 -5.17
N LEU A 6 -10.01 24.58 -4.82
CA LEU A 6 -10.49 25.08 -3.53
C LEU A 6 -10.04 24.20 -2.35
N TYR A 7 -9.44 23.06 -2.66
CA TYR A 7 -8.97 22.07 -1.70
C TYR A 7 -7.43 22.03 -1.77
N GLU A 8 -6.79 22.45 -0.69
CA GLU A 8 -5.36 22.22 -0.50
C GLU A 8 -5.16 20.77 -0.04
N ARG A 9 -4.15 20.10 -0.60
CA ARG A 9 -3.73 18.79 -0.07
C ARG A 9 -3.34 18.97 1.40
N LYS A 10 -4.05 18.30 2.30
CA LYS A 10 -3.83 18.41 3.74
C LYS A 10 -2.46 17.89 4.17
N GLN A 11 -1.87 16.99 3.40
CA GLN A 11 -0.58 16.39 3.72
C GLN A 11 0.10 15.87 2.45
N GLN A 12 1.31 16.33 2.19
CA GLN A 12 2.17 15.70 1.19
C GLN A 12 2.84 14.48 1.81
N PHE A 13 2.42 13.30 1.39
CA PHE A 13 2.98 12.03 1.78
C PHE A 13 3.72 11.44 0.58
N SER A 14 4.98 11.84 0.42
CA SER A 14 5.75 11.52 -0.78
C SER A 14 6.83 10.48 -0.50
N PHE A 15 7.16 9.74 -1.54
CA PHE A 15 8.33 8.86 -1.60
C PHE A 15 9.15 9.22 -2.84
N PRO A 16 10.48 9.27 -2.75
CA PRO A 16 11.33 9.27 -3.94
C PRO A 16 11.11 7.98 -4.77
N ASN A 17 11.47 8.04 -6.04
CA ASN A 17 11.44 6.84 -6.87
C ASN A 17 12.31 5.73 -6.28
N ALA A 18 11.82 4.51 -6.31
CA ALA A 18 12.53 3.31 -5.89
C ALA A 18 13.25 2.69 -7.10
N GLY A 19 14.43 3.24 -7.43
CA GLY A 19 15.13 2.89 -8.67
C GLY A 19 14.39 3.42 -9.90
N GLU A 20 14.03 2.54 -10.83
CA GLU A 20 13.27 2.88 -12.05
C GLU A 20 11.76 3.07 -11.80
N TYR A 21 11.27 2.74 -10.60
CA TYR A 21 9.85 2.77 -10.31
C TYR A 21 9.44 4.02 -9.52
N MET A 22 8.33 4.62 -9.92
CA MET A 22 7.57 5.55 -9.09
C MET A 22 6.93 4.78 -7.94
N VAL A 23 6.82 5.39 -6.77
CA VAL A 23 6.10 4.84 -5.62
C VAL A 23 4.72 5.51 -5.58
N LEU A 24 3.73 4.86 -6.16
CA LEU A 24 2.35 5.36 -6.24
C LEU A 24 1.54 4.87 -5.04
N LYS A 25 0.69 5.75 -4.51
CA LYS A 25 -0.15 5.49 -3.33
C LYS A 25 -1.56 5.11 -3.77
N ALA A 26 -1.99 3.91 -3.43
CA ALA A 26 -3.26 3.35 -3.88
C ALA A 26 -4.14 2.88 -2.74
N ASP A 27 -5.46 3.01 -2.92
CA ASP A 27 -6.48 2.35 -2.13
C ASP A 27 -7.49 1.67 -3.07
N PHE A 28 -7.45 0.34 -3.10
CA PHE A 28 -8.25 -0.47 -4.02
C PHE A 28 -9.54 -1.00 -3.41
N HIS A 29 -9.92 -0.52 -2.20
CA HIS A 29 -11.10 -1.00 -1.49
C HIS A 29 -11.82 0.16 -0.80
N GLN A 30 -12.77 0.74 -1.51
CA GLN A 30 -13.59 1.86 -1.03
C GLN A 30 -15.04 1.69 -1.46
N HIS A 31 -15.97 2.08 -0.57
CA HIS A 31 -17.42 2.00 -0.80
C HIS A 31 -18.05 3.39 -0.87
N THR A 32 -19.14 3.48 -1.64
CA THR A 32 -19.97 4.67 -1.75
C THR A 32 -21.44 4.32 -1.50
N VAL A 33 -22.33 5.30 -1.65
CA VAL A 33 -23.79 5.07 -1.56
C VAL A 33 -24.33 4.11 -2.63
N PHE A 34 -23.51 3.69 -3.58
CA PHE A 34 -23.88 2.69 -4.60
C PHE A 34 -23.82 1.25 -4.07
N SER A 35 -23.19 1.03 -2.91
CA SER A 35 -23.37 -0.14 -2.04
C SER A 35 -23.79 0.33 -0.65
N ASP A 36 -23.01 0.10 0.36
CA ASP A 36 -23.33 0.43 1.77
C ASP A 36 -22.45 1.54 2.36
N GLY A 37 -21.67 2.22 1.53
CA GLY A 37 -20.96 3.43 1.91
C GLY A 37 -21.89 4.63 2.11
N GLN A 38 -21.41 5.66 2.78
CA GLN A 38 -22.17 6.84 3.18
C GLN A 38 -21.84 8.10 2.37
N VAL A 39 -20.94 8.02 1.40
CA VAL A 39 -20.51 9.17 0.61
C VAL A 39 -20.77 8.97 -0.87
N TRP A 40 -20.89 10.09 -1.59
CA TRP A 40 -21.08 10.08 -3.03
C TRP A 40 -19.74 9.77 -3.77
N PRO A 41 -19.77 9.13 -4.94
CA PRO A 41 -18.54 8.74 -5.65
C PRO A 41 -17.55 9.87 -5.91
N THR A 42 -18.02 11.08 -6.26
CA THR A 42 -17.15 12.24 -6.46
C THR A 42 -16.51 12.72 -5.15
N VAL A 43 -17.15 12.51 -4.00
CA VAL A 43 -16.59 12.81 -2.68
C VAL A 43 -15.40 11.90 -2.39
N ARG A 44 -15.46 10.60 -2.73
CA ARG A 44 -14.31 9.68 -2.60
C ARG A 44 -13.10 10.17 -3.38
N VAL A 45 -13.31 10.71 -4.59
CA VAL A 45 -12.22 11.30 -5.39
C VAL A 45 -11.59 12.49 -4.68
N VAL A 46 -12.41 13.39 -4.13
CA VAL A 46 -11.91 14.56 -3.38
C VAL A 46 -11.14 14.12 -2.15
N GLU A 47 -11.68 13.16 -1.38
CA GLU A 47 -11.00 12.58 -0.23
C GLU A 47 -9.68 11.92 -0.62
N ALA A 48 -9.63 11.17 -1.72
CA ALA A 48 -8.40 10.58 -2.24
C ALA A 48 -7.33 11.65 -2.54
N TYR A 49 -7.73 12.75 -3.17
CA TYR A 49 -6.84 13.89 -3.42
C TYR A 49 -6.34 14.53 -2.11
N GLU A 50 -7.23 14.74 -1.13
CA GLU A 50 -6.87 15.30 0.18
C GLU A 50 -5.94 14.37 0.98
N GLU A 51 -6.10 13.03 0.82
CA GLU A 51 -5.23 12.01 1.42
C GLU A 51 -3.92 11.79 0.68
N ASP A 52 -3.70 12.53 -0.41
CA ASP A 52 -2.53 12.38 -1.28
C ASP A 52 -2.43 10.97 -1.92
N LEU A 53 -3.57 10.32 -2.18
CA LEU A 53 -3.64 9.09 -2.97
C LEU A 53 -3.48 9.39 -4.46
N ASP A 54 -2.75 8.53 -5.15
CA ASP A 54 -2.55 8.58 -6.60
C ASP A 54 -3.59 7.77 -7.36
N ILE A 55 -4.10 6.68 -6.72
CA ILE A 55 -4.94 5.66 -7.33
C ILE A 55 -6.04 5.28 -6.36
N ILE A 56 -7.28 5.15 -6.85
CA ILE A 56 -8.38 4.55 -6.10
C ILE A 56 -9.19 3.58 -6.96
N ALA A 57 -9.86 2.62 -6.31
CA ALA A 57 -10.90 1.81 -6.89
C ALA A 57 -12.16 1.87 -6.02
N LEU A 58 -13.31 2.13 -6.65
CA LEU A 58 -14.61 2.09 -5.99
C LEU A 58 -15.15 0.66 -6.12
N SER A 59 -15.05 -0.12 -5.05
CA SER A 59 -15.33 -1.56 -5.03
C SER A 59 -16.71 -1.85 -4.46
N GLU A 60 -17.73 -1.33 -5.13
CA GLU A 60 -19.12 -1.53 -4.69
C GLU A 60 -19.48 -3.02 -4.62
N HIS A 61 -20.23 -3.42 -3.60
CA HIS A 61 -20.77 -4.77 -3.49
C HIS A 61 -21.67 -5.12 -4.67
N ILE A 62 -21.45 -6.30 -5.25
CA ILE A 62 -22.38 -6.84 -6.26
C ILE A 62 -23.68 -7.32 -5.60
N GLU A 63 -23.58 -7.94 -4.42
CA GLU A 63 -24.67 -8.64 -3.75
C GLU A 63 -25.45 -7.78 -2.76
N TYR A 64 -24.84 -6.69 -2.26
CA TYR A 64 -25.42 -5.88 -1.19
C TYR A 64 -25.48 -4.40 -1.56
N ARG A 65 -26.66 -3.95 -1.93
CA ARG A 65 -26.93 -2.58 -2.40
C ARG A 65 -28.18 -2.05 -1.70
N PRO A 66 -28.08 -1.60 -0.42
CA PRO A 66 -29.22 -1.23 0.40
C PRO A 66 -30.06 -0.08 -0.19
N HIS A 67 -29.47 0.81 -0.97
CA HIS A 67 -30.14 1.96 -1.57
C HIS A 67 -30.66 1.71 -2.99
N LEU A 68 -30.61 0.47 -3.44
CA LEU A 68 -31.16 0.10 -4.75
C LEU A 68 -32.66 0.37 -4.78
N ASN A 69 -33.15 1.01 -5.84
CA ASN A 69 -34.53 1.48 -6.03
C ASN A 69 -34.94 2.68 -5.14
N GLU A 70 -34.05 3.21 -4.30
CA GLU A 70 -34.29 4.47 -3.59
C GLU A 70 -33.78 5.65 -4.43
N PHE A 71 -32.43 5.71 -4.61
CA PHE A 71 -31.78 6.79 -5.35
C PHE A 71 -30.59 6.34 -6.20
N ILE A 72 -30.24 5.05 -6.22
CA ILE A 72 -29.18 4.51 -7.08
C ILE A 72 -29.77 3.64 -8.20
N SER A 73 -29.04 3.54 -9.30
CA SER A 73 -29.43 2.72 -10.45
C SER A 73 -29.03 1.25 -10.28
N HIS A 74 -29.63 0.36 -11.11
CA HIS A 74 -29.23 -1.04 -11.21
C HIS A 74 -27.85 -1.25 -11.85
N ASP A 75 -27.34 -0.24 -12.54
CA ASP A 75 -26.03 -0.32 -13.20
C ASP A 75 -24.91 -0.31 -12.18
N HIS A 76 -24.15 -1.42 -12.08
CA HIS A 76 -23.00 -1.57 -11.20
C HIS A 76 -21.80 -0.71 -11.61
N ASN A 77 -21.78 -0.15 -12.82
CA ASN A 77 -20.72 0.74 -13.25
C ASN A 77 -20.94 2.21 -12.87
N HIS A 78 -22.14 2.55 -12.43
CA HIS A 78 -22.58 3.94 -12.32
C HIS A 78 -21.76 4.75 -11.29
N SER A 79 -21.29 4.15 -10.18
CA SER A 79 -20.39 4.85 -9.23
C SER A 79 -19.09 5.28 -9.90
N PHE A 80 -18.48 4.37 -10.66
CA PHE A 80 -17.27 4.66 -11.43
C PHE A 80 -17.53 5.75 -12.49
N ASP A 81 -18.63 5.65 -13.25
CA ASP A 81 -18.94 6.59 -14.32
C ASP A 81 -19.18 8.01 -13.80
N LEU A 82 -19.82 8.16 -12.64
CA LEU A 82 -20.00 9.45 -11.96
C LEU A 82 -18.68 10.06 -11.46
N ALA A 83 -17.74 9.23 -11.03
CA ALA A 83 -16.48 9.68 -10.45
C ALA A 83 -15.42 10.05 -11.50
N GLN A 84 -15.52 9.58 -12.75
CA GLN A 84 -14.46 9.67 -13.77
C GLN A 84 -13.98 11.11 -14.03
N GLU A 85 -14.90 12.05 -14.26
CA GLU A 85 -14.53 13.41 -14.61
C GLU A 85 -13.88 14.14 -13.43
N GLU A 86 -14.36 13.87 -12.20
CA GLU A 86 -13.75 14.42 -11.01
C GLU A 86 -12.36 13.81 -10.77
N ALA A 87 -12.18 12.51 -11.00
CA ALA A 87 -10.88 11.84 -10.91
C ALA A 87 -9.85 12.44 -11.88
N LYS A 88 -10.24 12.67 -13.14
CA LYS A 88 -9.40 13.39 -14.13
C LYS A 88 -9.04 14.79 -13.65
N ARG A 89 -10.00 15.52 -13.11
CA ARG A 89 -9.82 16.89 -12.64
C ARG A 89 -8.80 17.00 -11.52
N TYR A 90 -8.81 16.03 -10.57
CA TYR A 90 -7.88 15.98 -9.45
C TYR A 90 -6.59 15.21 -9.74
N GLY A 91 -6.48 14.61 -10.93
CA GLY A 91 -5.33 13.81 -11.33
C GLY A 91 -5.22 12.50 -10.51
N VAL A 92 -6.34 11.99 -9.99
CA VAL A 92 -6.43 10.68 -9.36
C VAL A 92 -6.72 9.63 -10.42
N LEU A 93 -5.95 8.54 -10.44
CA LEU A 93 -6.22 7.41 -11.32
C LEU A 93 -7.34 6.56 -10.73
N LEU A 94 -8.51 6.60 -11.36
CA LEU A 94 -9.66 5.80 -10.97
C LEU A 94 -9.69 4.50 -11.77
N ILE A 95 -9.73 3.35 -11.07
CA ILE A 95 -9.80 2.01 -11.69
C ILE A 95 -11.18 1.41 -11.43
N ARG A 96 -11.82 0.86 -12.47
CA ARG A 96 -13.14 0.20 -12.37
C ARG A 96 -13.00 -1.09 -11.58
N SER A 97 -13.89 -1.29 -10.62
CA SER A 97 -13.84 -2.43 -9.70
C SER A 97 -15.22 -2.82 -9.20
N ALA A 98 -15.28 -3.94 -8.50
CA ALA A 98 -16.42 -4.38 -7.72
C ALA A 98 -15.96 -5.31 -6.60
N GLU A 99 -16.76 -5.46 -5.56
CA GLU A 99 -16.56 -6.47 -4.53
C GLU A 99 -17.57 -7.60 -4.69
N VAL A 100 -17.05 -8.82 -4.85
CA VAL A 100 -17.80 -10.07 -4.84
C VAL A 100 -17.93 -10.53 -3.40
N THR A 101 -19.12 -10.41 -2.83
CA THR A 101 -19.43 -10.60 -1.41
C THR A 101 -20.02 -11.98 -1.19
N ARG A 102 -19.24 -12.89 -0.58
CA ARG A 102 -19.69 -14.25 -0.28
C ARG A 102 -19.53 -14.57 1.21
N ALA A 103 -20.28 -15.56 1.67
CA ALA A 103 -20.04 -16.11 3.00
C ALA A 103 -18.64 -16.74 3.07
N MET A 104 -18.07 -16.81 4.26
CA MET A 104 -16.82 -17.55 4.50
C MET A 104 -17.12 -19.05 4.53
N ALA A 105 -16.47 -19.87 3.70
CA ALA A 105 -15.44 -19.56 2.72
C ALA A 105 -15.99 -19.42 1.29
N PRO A 106 -15.40 -18.59 0.42
CA PRO A 106 -14.07 -17.95 0.55
C PRO A 106 -14.09 -16.61 1.28
N GLY A 107 -15.26 -15.96 1.53
CA GLY A 107 -15.37 -14.60 1.98
C GLY A 107 -15.46 -13.62 0.81
N HIS A 108 -15.03 -12.38 1.02
CA HIS A 108 -15.15 -11.30 0.06
C HIS A 108 -13.89 -11.18 -0.81
N LEU A 109 -14.07 -10.87 -2.10
CA LEU A 109 -12.97 -10.68 -3.03
C LEU A 109 -13.23 -9.44 -3.89
N ASN A 110 -12.25 -8.56 -3.96
CA ASN A 110 -12.29 -7.45 -4.91
C ASN A 110 -11.79 -7.90 -6.28
N VAL A 111 -12.46 -7.40 -7.31
CA VAL A 111 -12.07 -7.52 -8.70
C VAL A 111 -11.81 -6.12 -9.26
N ILE A 112 -10.61 -5.84 -9.72
CA ILE A 112 -10.19 -4.53 -10.23
C ILE A 112 -9.73 -4.61 -11.68
N ASP A 113 -9.86 -3.51 -12.42
CA ASP A 113 -9.62 -3.39 -13.86
C ASP A 113 -10.55 -4.29 -14.71
N ILE A 114 -11.82 -4.37 -14.32
CA ILE A 114 -12.86 -5.00 -15.14
C ILE A 114 -13.47 -3.96 -16.10
N LYS A 115 -14.02 -4.44 -17.24
CA LYS A 115 -14.65 -3.58 -18.23
C LYS A 115 -16.09 -3.23 -17.87
N ASP A 116 -16.80 -4.18 -17.27
CA ASP A 116 -18.22 -4.09 -16.93
C ASP A 116 -18.51 -4.97 -15.71
N ALA A 117 -19.03 -4.37 -14.64
CA ALA A 117 -19.38 -5.08 -13.41
C ALA A 117 -20.76 -5.78 -13.50
N ASN A 118 -21.66 -5.34 -14.39
CA ASN A 118 -23.02 -5.86 -14.50
C ASN A 118 -23.09 -7.38 -14.75
N PRO A 119 -22.24 -7.99 -15.59
CA PRO A 119 -22.29 -9.44 -15.81
C PRO A 119 -22.06 -10.28 -14.56
N LEU A 120 -21.44 -9.74 -13.51
CA LEU A 120 -21.19 -10.46 -12.26
C LEU A 120 -22.47 -10.75 -11.48
N GLU A 121 -23.48 -9.87 -11.61
CA GLU A 121 -24.78 -10.02 -10.91
C GLU A 121 -25.53 -11.31 -11.32
N LYS A 122 -25.34 -11.79 -12.54
CA LYS A 122 -26.04 -13.03 -13.03
C LYS A 122 -25.72 -14.28 -12.19
N PHE A 123 -24.60 -14.26 -11.45
CA PHE A 123 -24.15 -15.37 -10.61
C PHE A 123 -24.59 -15.21 -9.15
N VAL A 124 -25.29 -14.12 -8.80
CA VAL A 124 -25.81 -13.91 -7.46
C VAL A 124 -27.03 -14.79 -7.25
N ASN A 125 -27.00 -15.60 -6.20
CA ASN A 125 -28.17 -16.37 -5.79
C ASN A 125 -29.20 -15.43 -5.19
N LYS A 126 -30.35 -15.28 -5.84
CA LYS A 126 -31.42 -14.37 -5.39
C LYS A 126 -32.08 -14.76 -4.06
N GLN A 127 -31.94 -16.03 -3.65
CA GLN A 127 -32.49 -16.54 -2.38
C GLN A 127 -31.51 -16.40 -1.22
N ASP A 128 -30.22 -16.49 -1.51
CA ASP A 128 -29.12 -16.27 -0.58
C ASP A 128 -27.99 -15.54 -1.30
N SER A 129 -27.96 -14.23 -1.18
CA SER A 129 -26.99 -13.39 -1.89
C SER A 129 -25.53 -13.68 -1.50
N ARG A 130 -25.30 -14.30 -0.33
CA ARG A 130 -23.97 -14.67 0.16
C ARG A 130 -23.56 -16.12 -0.18
N ASP A 131 -24.40 -16.85 -0.94
CA ASP A 131 -24.09 -18.20 -1.38
C ASP A 131 -22.76 -18.26 -2.14
N ALA A 132 -21.83 -19.08 -1.67
CA ALA A 132 -20.51 -19.22 -2.26
C ALA A 132 -20.47 -20.23 -3.43
N SER A 133 -21.55 -20.95 -3.72
CA SER A 133 -21.57 -22.01 -4.72
C SER A 133 -21.20 -21.55 -6.14
N THR A 134 -21.45 -20.28 -6.46
CA THR A 134 -21.18 -19.67 -7.78
C THR A 134 -19.96 -18.74 -7.80
N VAL A 135 -19.13 -18.77 -6.76
CA VAL A 135 -18.00 -17.84 -6.66
C VAL A 135 -16.98 -18.03 -7.78
N ILE A 136 -16.72 -19.29 -8.15
CA ILE A 136 -15.73 -19.60 -9.21
C ILE A 136 -16.18 -18.98 -10.53
N GLU A 137 -17.45 -19.20 -10.94
CA GLU A 137 -18.01 -18.67 -12.19
C GLU A 137 -18.03 -17.13 -12.19
N THR A 138 -18.32 -16.51 -11.04
CA THR A 138 -18.27 -15.05 -10.89
C THR A 138 -16.85 -14.52 -11.14
N LEU A 139 -15.84 -15.15 -10.53
CA LEU A 139 -14.45 -14.73 -10.65
C LEU A 139 -13.86 -15.10 -12.03
N GLU A 140 -14.29 -16.20 -12.65
CA GLU A 140 -13.93 -16.54 -14.04
C GLU A 140 -14.45 -15.47 -15.01
N GLU A 141 -15.66 -14.96 -14.80
CA GLU A 141 -16.18 -13.83 -15.59
C GLU A 141 -15.32 -12.57 -15.41
N ALA A 142 -14.94 -12.23 -14.16
CA ALA A 142 -14.05 -11.10 -13.91
C ALA A 142 -12.68 -11.28 -14.59
N ARG A 143 -12.10 -12.48 -14.52
CA ARG A 143 -10.82 -12.82 -15.19
C ARG A 143 -10.92 -12.77 -16.73
N ARG A 144 -12.05 -13.19 -17.30
CA ARG A 144 -12.30 -13.10 -18.73
C ARG A 144 -12.26 -11.64 -19.24
N GLN A 145 -12.60 -10.69 -18.39
CA GLN A 145 -12.52 -9.25 -18.66
C GLN A 145 -11.10 -8.67 -18.46
N GLY A 146 -10.17 -9.43 -17.90
CA GLY A 146 -8.80 -9.00 -17.56
C GLY A 146 -8.60 -8.65 -16.09
N GLY A 147 -9.64 -8.74 -15.26
CA GLY A 147 -9.62 -8.29 -13.85
C GLY A 147 -8.54 -8.93 -13.00
N PHE A 148 -7.92 -8.14 -12.14
CA PHE A 148 -7.06 -8.60 -11.06
C PHE A 148 -7.93 -8.85 -9.82
N ILE A 149 -7.75 -9.99 -9.15
CA ILE A 149 -8.61 -10.44 -8.06
C ILE A 149 -7.79 -10.61 -6.80
N PHE A 150 -8.29 -10.09 -5.68
CA PHE A 150 -7.65 -10.27 -4.38
C PHE A 150 -8.66 -10.55 -3.26
N TRP A 151 -8.23 -11.28 -2.25
CA TRP A 151 -9.03 -11.63 -1.08
C TRP A 151 -9.00 -10.49 -0.05
N ASN A 152 -10.17 -10.02 0.38
CA ASN A 152 -10.36 -8.93 1.31
C ASN A 152 -10.32 -9.42 2.76
N HIS A 153 -9.95 -8.56 3.72
CA HIS A 153 -10.14 -8.71 5.17
C HIS A 153 -10.30 -10.17 5.64
N THR A 154 -9.24 -10.96 5.51
CA THR A 154 -9.22 -12.43 5.57
C THR A 154 -9.86 -13.07 6.82
N ALA A 155 -10.01 -12.32 7.90
CA ALA A 155 -10.65 -12.78 9.13
C ALA A 155 -12.16 -12.51 9.18
N TYR A 156 -12.71 -11.73 8.24
CA TYR A 156 -14.14 -11.45 8.14
C TYR A 156 -14.72 -12.04 6.83
N PRO A 157 -15.88 -12.66 6.83
CA PRO A 157 -16.83 -12.85 7.93
C PRO A 157 -16.68 -14.20 8.67
N SER A 158 -15.47 -14.57 9.10
CA SER A 158 -15.27 -15.83 9.84
C SER A 158 -15.95 -15.79 11.22
N LYS A 159 -16.43 -16.95 11.70
CA LYS A 159 -17.17 -17.04 12.96
C LYS A 159 -16.32 -16.78 14.20
N ASP A 160 -15.03 -17.08 14.14
CA ASP A 160 -14.08 -16.91 15.25
C ASP A 160 -13.23 -15.65 15.10
N ASN A 161 -13.54 -14.82 14.09
CA ASN A 161 -12.82 -13.58 13.78
C ASN A 161 -11.32 -13.80 13.55
N LYS A 162 -10.95 -14.94 12.92
CA LYS A 162 -9.57 -15.28 12.54
C LYS A 162 -9.48 -15.63 11.07
N SER A 163 -8.31 -15.39 10.51
CA SER A 163 -7.98 -15.78 9.15
C SER A 163 -7.70 -17.27 9.05
N HIS A 164 -8.38 -17.95 8.12
CA HIS A 164 -8.23 -19.37 7.86
C HIS A 164 -8.06 -19.64 6.36
N TRP A 165 -7.10 -20.50 6.00
CA TRP A 165 -6.95 -20.95 4.63
C TRP A 165 -7.82 -22.18 4.40
N TYR A 166 -8.89 -22.04 3.63
CA TYR A 166 -9.82 -23.11 3.29
C TYR A 166 -9.47 -23.75 1.93
N PRO A 167 -9.96 -24.97 1.63
CA PRO A 167 -9.72 -25.65 0.35
C PRO A 167 -10.13 -24.80 -0.88
N ILE A 168 -11.15 -23.97 -0.73
CA ILE A 168 -11.58 -23.07 -1.82
C ILE A 168 -10.51 -22.03 -2.15
N HIS A 169 -9.78 -21.48 -1.16
CA HIS A 169 -8.70 -20.52 -1.40
C HIS A 169 -7.56 -21.17 -2.20
N GLU A 170 -7.23 -22.43 -1.90
CA GLU A 170 -6.27 -23.19 -2.69
C GLU A 170 -6.74 -23.39 -4.12
N THR A 171 -8.03 -23.66 -4.32
CA THR A 171 -8.64 -23.80 -5.65
C THR A 171 -8.59 -22.48 -6.41
N LEU A 172 -8.98 -21.37 -5.78
CA LEU A 172 -8.97 -20.03 -6.39
C LEU A 172 -7.56 -19.61 -6.80
N LYS A 173 -6.58 -19.80 -5.89
CA LYS A 173 -5.16 -19.54 -6.17
C LYS A 173 -4.67 -20.36 -7.37
N ASN A 174 -4.90 -21.66 -7.37
CA ASN A 174 -4.42 -22.56 -8.44
C ASN A 174 -5.07 -22.29 -9.80
N LYS A 175 -6.29 -21.75 -9.81
CA LYS A 175 -6.98 -21.28 -11.03
C LYS A 175 -6.57 -19.87 -11.48
N GLY A 176 -5.75 -19.15 -10.70
CA GLY A 176 -5.44 -17.73 -10.95
C GLY A 176 -6.64 -16.80 -10.73
N LEU A 177 -7.58 -17.22 -9.88
CA LEU A 177 -8.77 -16.46 -9.47
C LEU A 177 -8.60 -15.76 -8.12
N MET A 178 -7.42 -15.85 -7.52
CA MET A 178 -6.98 -15.10 -6.36
C MET A 178 -5.48 -14.82 -6.53
N MET A 179 -5.14 -13.57 -6.80
CA MET A 179 -3.80 -13.13 -7.19
C MET A 179 -3.13 -12.30 -6.09
N GLY A 180 -3.90 -11.84 -5.12
CA GLY A 180 -3.43 -11.03 -3.99
C GLY A 180 -4.28 -11.22 -2.75
N ILE A 181 -3.82 -10.65 -1.64
CA ILE A 181 -4.53 -10.66 -0.36
C ILE A 181 -4.36 -9.30 0.32
N GLU A 182 -5.42 -8.79 0.92
CA GLU A 182 -5.33 -7.70 1.90
C GLU A 182 -4.73 -8.23 3.19
N ILE A 183 -3.48 -7.86 3.45
CA ILE A 183 -2.83 -8.14 4.74
C ILE A 183 -3.21 -7.10 5.79
N VAL A 184 -3.67 -5.92 5.34
CA VAL A 184 -4.23 -4.85 6.16
C VAL A 184 -5.54 -4.39 5.54
N ASN A 185 -6.59 -4.37 6.36
CA ASN A 185 -7.87 -3.79 6.03
C ASN A 185 -8.27 -2.82 7.16
N GLY A 186 -8.29 -1.53 6.84
CA GLY A 186 -8.55 -0.49 7.83
C GLY A 186 -7.58 -0.53 9.01
N GLU A 187 -8.10 -0.74 10.20
CA GLU A 187 -7.30 -0.78 11.43
C GLU A 187 -6.71 -2.17 11.74
N ARG A 188 -7.01 -3.16 10.91
CA ARG A 188 -6.66 -4.54 11.20
C ARG A 188 -5.54 -5.05 10.30
N TYR A 189 -4.46 -5.53 10.93
CA TYR A 189 -3.35 -6.24 10.30
C TYR A 189 -3.45 -7.73 10.57
N GLU A 190 -3.29 -8.55 9.53
CA GLU A 190 -3.32 -10.01 9.59
C GLU A 190 -1.93 -10.61 9.24
N PRO A 191 -1.09 -10.90 10.26
CA PRO A 191 0.26 -11.43 10.02
C PRO A 191 0.27 -12.74 9.21
N ILE A 192 -0.72 -13.60 9.43
CA ILE A 192 -0.83 -14.86 8.70
C ILE A 192 -1.13 -14.64 7.22
N ALA A 193 -1.93 -13.61 6.87
CA ALA A 193 -2.19 -13.24 5.49
C ALA A 193 -0.92 -12.74 4.80
N PHE A 194 -0.08 -11.98 5.51
CA PHE A 194 1.24 -11.59 4.99
C PHE A 194 2.12 -12.81 4.72
N GLN A 195 2.14 -13.79 5.64
CA GLN A 195 2.89 -15.03 5.43
C GLN A 195 2.36 -15.80 4.20
N TRP A 196 1.05 -15.90 4.00
CA TRP A 196 0.47 -16.54 2.80
C TRP A 196 0.87 -15.82 1.50
N CYS A 197 0.94 -14.48 1.51
CA CYS A 197 1.43 -13.75 0.35
C CYS A 197 2.86 -14.13 -0.02
N LEU A 198 3.72 -14.35 0.97
CA LEU A 198 5.10 -14.77 0.75
C LEU A 198 5.19 -16.22 0.28
N ASP A 199 4.49 -17.14 0.96
CA ASP A 199 4.54 -18.58 0.70
C ASP A 199 3.96 -18.96 -0.67
N TYR A 200 2.91 -18.27 -1.09
CA TYR A 200 2.16 -18.59 -2.32
C TYR A 200 2.41 -17.60 -3.47
N ASN A 201 3.36 -16.70 -3.29
CA ASN A 201 3.68 -15.65 -4.27
C ASN A 201 2.45 -14.83 -4.70
N LEU A 202 1.69 -14.32 -3.72
CA LEU A 202 0.52 -13.46 -3.95
C LEU A 202 0.87 -11.99 -3.70
N THR A 203 0.16 -11.10 -4.35
CA THR A 203 0.33 -9.65 -4.21
C THR A 203 -0.11 -9.19 -2.82
N ILE A 204 0.72 -8.37 -2.19
CA ILE A 204 0.49 -7.80 -0.86
C ILE A 204 -0.30 -6.50 -1.01
N LEU A 205 -1.46 -6.40 -0.34
CA LEU A 205 -2.30 -5.22 -0.40
C LEU A 205 -2.66 -4.70 1.01
N ALA A 206 -2.85 -3.40 1.10
CA ALA A 206 -3.39 -2.72 2.27
C ALA A 206 -4.38 -1.66 1.79
N ASN A 207 -5.62 -1.75 2.22
CA ASN A 207 -6.69 -0.86 1.81
C ASN A 207 -7.55 -0.43 2.99
N THR A 208 -8.35 0.60 2.82
CA THR A 208 -9.12 1.18 3.91
C THR A 208 -10.44 0.49 4.17
N ASP A 209 -11.09 -0.04 3.15
CA ASP A 209 -12.48 -0.54 3.21
C ASP A 209 -13.41 0.52 3.82
N VAL A 210 -13.21 1.76 3.38
CA VAL A 210 -13.89 2.90 3.98
C VAL A 210 -15.33 3.01 3.50
N HIS A 211 -16.26 3.04 4.47
CA HIS A 211 -17.69 3.22 4.24
C HIS A 211 -18.14 4.63 4.61
N THR A 212 -17.57 5.23 5.66
CA THR A 212 -17.83 6.59 6.13
C THR A 212 -16.94 7.61 5.43
N THR A 213 -16.96 8.88 5.85
CA THR A 213 -15.95 9.84 5.37
C THR A 213 -14.56 9.48 5.92
N MET A 214 -13.51 9.79 5.15
CA MET A 214 -12.13 9.63 5.63
C MET A 214 -11.84 10.47 6.88
N ALA A 215 -12.47 11.63 7.00
CA ALA A 215 -12.36 12.48 8.18
C ALA A 215 -12.85 11.79 9.47
N GLN A 216 -13.90 10.97 9.39
CA GLN A 216 -14.41 10.19 10.53
C GLN A 216 -13.44 9.05 10.90
N LYS A 217 -12.79 8.42 9.92
CA LYS A 217 -11.79 7.38 10.17
C LYS A 217 -10.52 7.91 10.83
N ARG A 218 -10.13 9.16 10.54
CA ARG A 218 -8.92 9.79 11.09
C ARG A 218 -9.03 10.25 12.54
N SER A 219 -10.17 10.24 13.15
CA SER A 219 -10.38 10.80 14.51
C SER A 219 -9.53 10.17 15.61
N ALA A 220 -8.84 9.05 15.32
CA ALA A 220 -7.85 8.42 16.16
C ALA A 220 -6.50 8.36 15.44
N ASP A 221 -5.57 9.22 15.87
CA ASP A 221 -4.11 9.16 15.64
C ASP A 221 -3.61 8.62 14.29
N ASN A 222 -3.39 9.53 13.31
CA ASN A 222 -2.61 9.27 12.09
C ASN A 222 -2.96 7.96 11.33
N PHE A 223 -4.24 7.61 11.25
CA PHE A 223 -4.71 6.49 10.48
C PHE A 223 -4.27 6.64 9.00
N LYS A 224 -3.31 5.82 8.59
CA LYS A 224 -2.84 5.75 7.20
C LYS A 224 -2.77 4.29 6.79
N VAL A 225 -3.58 3.95 5.81
CA VAL A 225 -3.60 2.64 5.19
C VAL A 225 -3.59 2.84 3.68
N MET A 226 -2.64 2.26 3.00
CA MET A 226 -2.56 2.28 1.55
C MET A 226 -1.63 1.19 1.01
N THR A 227 -1.85 0.81 -0.22
CA THR A 227 -0.90 0.01 -1.00
C THR A 227 0.05 0.94 -1.75
N LEU A 228 1.35 0.83 -1.49
CA LEU A 228 2.37 1.46 -2.32
C LEU A 228 2.62 0.56 -3.53
N VAL A 229 2.41 1.09 -4.72
CA VAL A 229 2.59 0.38 -6.00
C VAL A 229 3.84 0.90 -6.67
N LEU A 230 4.79 0.00 -6.97
CA LEU A 230 6.04 0.33 -7.66
C LEU A 230 5.81 0.16 -9.17
N ALA A 231 5.37 1.24 -9.82
CA ALA A 231 5.03 1.27 -11.23
C ALA A 231 6.00 2.14 -12.04
N LYS A 232 6.21 1.85 -13.32
CA LYS A 232 7.10 2.65 -14.17
C LYS A 232 6.54 4.04 -14.49
N GLU A 233 5.21 4.15 -14.48
CA GLU A 233 4.49 5.40 -14.73
C GLU A 233 3.11 5.35 -14.06
N LYS A 234 2.46 6.52 -13.92
CA LYS A 234 1.11 6.62 -13.37
C LYS A 234 0.06 6.38 -14.45
N THR A 235 0.02 5.17 -14.99
CA THR A 235 -1.00 4.69 -15.92
C THR A 235 -1.66 3.42 -15.38
N LYS A 236 -2.88 3.15 -15.83
CA LYS A 236 -3.61 1.95 -15.43
C LYS A 236 -2.83 0.68 -15.79
N GLU A 237 -2.29 0.64 -16.98
CA GLU A 237 -1.52 -0.48 -17.52
C GLU A 237 -0.26 -0.76 -16.68
N ALA A 238 0.50 0.27 -16.32
CA ALA A 238 1.70 0.13 -15.49
C ALA A 238 1.37 -0.28 -14.04
N VAL A 239 0.22 0.18 -13.51
CA VAL A 239 -0.29 -0.23 -12.20
C VAL A 239 -0.70 -1.69 -12.21
N MET A 240 -1.45 -2.13 -13.23
CA MET A 240 -1.87 -3.53 -13.34
C MET A 240 -0.68 -4.47 -13.55
N ASP A 241 0.32 -4.07 -14.34
CA ASP A 241 1.59 -4.78 -14.49
C ASP A 241 2.31 -4.91 -13.13
N ALA A 242 2.38 -3.82 -12.36
CA ALA A 242 2.99 -3.85 -11.03
C ALA A 242 2.24 -4.79 -10.06
N LEU A 243 0.91 -4.82 -10.10
CA LEU A 243 0.11 -5.74 -9.28
C LEU A 243 0.34 -7.21 -9.69
N CYS A 244 0.35 -7.51 -10.97
CA CYS A 244 0.58 -8.85 -11.49
C CYS A 244 2.01 -9.36 -11.17
N GLU A 245 2.99 -8.47 -11.14
CA GLU A 245 4.39 -8.75 -10.81
C GLU A 245 4.69 -8.60 -9.31
N HIS A 246 3.66 -8.47 -8.48
CA HIS A 246 3.73 -8.36 -7.02
C HIS A 246 4.57 -7.19 -6.50
N ARG A 247 4.81 -6.14 -7.33
CA ARG A 247 5.58 -4.94 -6.96
C ARG A 247 4.77 -4.00 -6.09
N THR A 248 4.43 -4.46 -4.90
CA THR A 248 3.62 -3.72 -3.92
C THR A 248 4.23 -3.79 -2.53
N VAL A 249 3.92 -2.78 -1.72
CA VAL A 249 4.25 -2.70 -0.30
C VAL A 249 3.03 -2.17 0.45
N ALA A 250 2.61 -2.86 1.49
CA ALA A 250 1.58 -2.37 2.38
C ALA A 250 2.14 -1.28 3.31
N LEU A 251 1.43 -0.16 3.41
CA LEU A 251 1.70 0.87 4.39
C LEU A 251 0.55 0.90 5.39
N TRP A 252 0.88 0.81 6.67
CA TRP A 252 -0.06 0.86 7.78
C TRP A 252 0.56 1.59 8.97
N ASN A 253 -0.03 2.74 9.34
CA ASN A 253 0.37 3.50 10.53
C ASN A 253 1.90 3.67 10.68
N ASN A 254 2.55 4.19 9.63
CA ASN A 254 4.01 4.38 9.55
C ASN A 254 4.84 3.07 9.59
N GLN A 255 4.25 1.95 9.24
CA GLN A 255 4.94 0.68 9.03
C GLN A 255 4.88 0.29 7.55
N LEU A 256 5.99 -0.17 6.99
CA LEU A 256 6.04 -0.78 5.67
C LEU A 256 6.12 -2.30 5.82
N MET A 257 5.35 -3.01 5.02
CA MET A 257 5.30 -4.48 5.01
C MET A 257 5.32 -4.96 3.56
N GLY A 258 6.33 -5.72 3.17
CA GLY A 258 6.47 -6.16 1.79
C GLY A 258 7.68 -7.05 1.58
N ARG A 259 7.82 -7.58 0.37
CA ARG A 259 9.01 -8.33 -0.03
C ARG A 259 10.25 -7.45 0.08
N LYS A 260 11.37 -8.07 0.48
CA LYS A 260 12.64 -7.34 0.67
C LYS A 260 13.03 -6.55 -0.56
N GLU A 261 12.93 -7.15 -1.74
CA GLU A 261 13.25 -6.53 -3.04
C GLU A 261 12.43 -5.29 -3.37
N HIS A 262 11.29 -5.08 -2.69
CA HIS A 262 10.43 -3.91 -2.89
C HIS A 262 10.57 -2.87 -1.76
N VAL A 263 10.69 -3.30 -0.50
CA VAL A 263 10.84 -2.34 0.61
C VAL A 263 12.25 -1.76 0.68
N GLU A 264 13.28 -2.55 0.34
CA GLU A 264 14.69 -2.10 0.40
C GLU A 264 14.97 -0.92 -0.55
N PRO A 265 14.53 -0.91 -1.82
CA PRO A 265 14.68 0.27 -2.69
C PRO A 265 13.94 1.51 -2.18
N ILE A 266 12.73 1.36 -1.61
CA ILE A 266 11.99 2.50 -1.03
C ILE A 266 12.81 3.15 0.09
N VAL A 267 13.30 2.36 1.05
CA VAL A 267 14.16 2.86 2.13
C VAL A 267 15.50 3.34 1.57
N GLY A 268 16.07 2.60 0.63
CA GLY A 268 17.36 2.87 0.03
C GLY A 268 17.46 4.22 -0.69
N HIS A 269 16.41 4.63 -1.39
CA HIS A 269 16.34 5.93 -2.06
C HIS A 269 15.69 7.01 -1.18
N GLY A 270 14.86 6.59 -0.22
CA GLY A 270 14.18 7.50 0.70
C GLY A 270 15.02 7.97 1.88
N VAL A 271 16.11 7.26 2.20
CA VAL A 271 16.97 7.58 3.35
C VAL A 271 18.42 7.67 2.93
N VAL A 272 19.05 8.81 3.18
CA VAL A 272 20.45 9.06 2.90
C VAL A 272 21.23 9.12 4.22
N ALA A 273 22.27 8.30 4.34
CA ALA A 273 23.14 8.32 5.51
C ALA A 273 24.52 8.86 5.12
N ARG A 274 25.03 9.82 5.91
CA ARG A 274 26.35 10.42 5.71
C ARG A 274 27.16 10.34 7.00
N LEU A 275 28.45 10.14 6.88
CA LEU A 275 29.37 10.23 8.02
C LEU A 275 30.39 11.33 7.73
N THR A 276 30.24 12.46 8.42
CA THR A 276 31.13 13.60 8.32
C THR A 276 32.21 13.49 9.40
N ARG A 277 33.48 13.44 9.00
CA ARG A 277 34.60 13.43 9.93
C ARG A 277 34.84 14.84 10.48
N VAL A 278 34.87 14.96 11.80
CA VAL A 278 35.12 16.22 12.50
C VAL A 278 36.58 16.30 12.99
N SER A 279 37.16 15.15 13.41
CA SER A 279 38.56 15.00 13.79
C SER A 279 39.05 13.58 13.48
N GLU A 280 40.29 13.23 13.87
CA GLU A 280 40.81 11.87 13.69
C GLU A 280 39.98 10.80 14.39
N GLU A 281 39.37 11.15 15.55
CA GLU A 281 38.65 10.22 16.40
C GLU A 281 37.14 10.50 16.48
N LYS A 282 36.63 11.58 15.87
CA LYS A 282 35.23 12.01 15.99
C LYS A 282 34.60 12.36 14.67
N GLY A 283 33.30 12.13 14.57
CA GLY A 283 32.47 12.50 13.43
C GLY A 283 31.01 12.72 13.79
N LEU A 284 30.23 13.10 12.78
CA LEU A 284 28.78 13.16 12.81
C LEU A 284 28.23 12.12 11.84
N PHE A 285 27.34 11.27 12.32
CA PHE A 285 26.56 10.37 11.50
C PHE A 285 25.19 11.00 11.28
N GLU A 286 24.95 11.44 10.06
CA GLU A 286 23.72 12.13 9.67
C GLU A 286 22.83 11.16 8.89
N ILE A 287 21.55 11.12 9.23
CA ILE A 287 20.52 10.35 8.52
C ILE A 287 19.47 11.35 8.04
N GLU A 288 19.37 11.52 6.74
CA GLU A 288 18.38 12.35 6.07
C GLU A 288 17.24 11.48 5.56
N ASN A 289 16.01 11.80 5.94
CA ASN A 289 14.80 11.14 5.49
C ASN A 289 14.09 12.04 4.48
N LEU A 290 14.02 11.58 3.24
CA LEU A 290 13.40 12.27 2.11
C LEU A 290 11.93 11.83 1.90
N THR A 291 11.38 11.00 2.79
CA THR A 291 10.03 10.47 2.66
C THR A 291 9.04 11.18 3.57
N GLY A 292 7.76 11.06 3.24
CA GLY A 292 6.66 11.58 4.08
C GLY A 292 6.33 10.73 5.32
N MET A 293 7.13 9.70 5.65
CA MET A 293 6.93 8.89 6.84
C MET A 293 8.19 8.83 7.71
N PRO A 294 8.07 8.69 9.05
CA PRO A 294 9.23 8.53 9.92
C PRO A 294 9.84 7.12 9.77
N PHE A 295 11.16 7.03 10.02
CA PHE A 295 11.85 5.76 10.16
C PHE A 295 12.50 5.62 11.53
N VAL A 296 12.54 4.40 12.05
CA VAL A 296 13.19 4.06 13.33
C VAL A 296 14.34 3.11 13.07
N PHE A 297 15.56 3.58 13.32
CA PHE A 297 16.78 2.84 13.07
C PHE A 297 17.37 2.29 14.36
N GLU A 298 17.80 1.03 14.35
CA GLU A 298 18.55 0.38 15.40
C GLU A 298 19.87 -0.11 14.82
N PHE A 299 20.98 0.44 15.32
CA PHE A 299 22.30 0.01 14.89
C PHE A 299 22.56 -1.40 15.40
N GLN A 300 22.92 -2.28 14.46
CA GLN A 300 23.31 -3.66 14.76
C GLN A 300 24.81 -3.72 15.09
N GLU A 301 25.49 -4.78 14.82
CA GLU A 301 26.91 -4.96 15.07
C GLU A 301 27.74 -3.76 14.56
N LEU A 302 28.17 -2.90 15.48
CA LEU A 302 29.08 -1.81 15.15
C LEU A 302 30.52 -2.37 14.96
N PRO A 303 31.26 -1.90 13.95
CA PRO A 303 32.65 -2.30 13.77
C PRO A 303 33.51 -1.99 14.99
N GLU A 304 34.55 -2.80 15.23
CA GLU A 304 35.46 -2.60 16.35
C GLU A 304 36.11 -1.20 16.33
N GLY A 305 36.04 -0.51 17.47
CA GLY A 305 36.56 0.85 17.59
C GLY A 305 35.65 1.94 17.04
N PHE A 306 34.46 1.59 16.49
CA PHE A 306 33.44 2.55 16.10
C PHE A 306 32.30 2.57 17.13
N SER A 307 31.89 3.76 17.54
CA SER A 307 30.71 3.94 18.39
C SER A 307 29.87 5.11 17.91
N ILE A 308 28.55 4.98 18.06
CA ILE A 308 27.59 6.05 17.83
C ILE A 308 26.97 6.36 19.19
N ARG A 309 26.89 7.64 19.54
CA ARG A 309 26.26 8.09 20.77
C ARG A 309 24.74 7.98 20.60
N ASN A 310 24.22 6.79 20.88
CA ASN A 310 22.80 6.52 20.81
C ASN A 310 22.44 5.32 21.72
N ASP A 311 21.86 5.63 22.87
CA ASP A 311 21.40 4.62 23.84
C ASP A 311 19.99 4.11 23.54
N VAL A 312 19.33 4.63 22.48
CA VAL A 312 17.96 4.31 22.06
C VAL A 312 17.87 4.24 20.53
N PRO A 313 16.88 3.52 19.96
CA PRO A 313 16.63 3.54 18.52
C PRO A 313 16.48 4.96 17.98
N CYS A 314 17.16 5.26 16.88
CA CYS A 314 17.15 6.58 16.27
C CYS A 314 15.86 6.79 15.47
N LEU A 315 14.98 7.68 15.93
CA LEU A 315 13.83 8.16 15.17
C LEU A 315 14.27 9.29 14.25
N VAL A 316 14.08 9.10 12.95
CA VAL A 316 14.24 10.14 11.92
C VAL A 316 12.87 10.48 11.38
N LYS A 317 12.39 11.68 11.70
CA LYS A 317 11.07 12.16 11.27
C LYS A 317 11.02 12.30 9.75
N GLU A 318 9.81 12.40 9.24
CA GLU A 318 9.55 12.69 7.83
C GLU A 318 10.23 14.01 7.40
N ASN A 319 10.77 14.03 6.20
CA ASN A 319 11.40 15.21 5.58
C ASN A 319 12.39 15.93 6.53
N SER A 320 13.22 15.16 7.25
CA SER A 320 14.13 15.71 8.26
C SER A 320 15.50 15.05 8.26
N VAL A 321 16.45 15.69 8.94
CA VAL A 321 17.80 15.17 9.20
C VAL A 321 17.97 14.96 10.69
N SER A 322 18.48 13.78 11.06
CA SER A 322 18.94 13.47 12.42
C SER A 322 20.45 13.28 12.43
N ALA A 323 21.15 13.95 13.34
CA ALA A 323 22.60 13.86 13.48
C ALA A 323 22.99 13.19 14.82
N LEU A 324 23.87 12.21 14.77
CA LEU A 324 24.38 11.45 15.90
C LEU A 324 25.90 11.62 16.02
N GLY A 325 26.41 11.88 17.20
CA GLY A 325 27.86 11.89 17.44
C GLY A 325 28.46 10.49 17.23
N ALA A 326 29.54 10.41 16.47
CA ALA A 326 30.28 9.17 16.24
C ALA A 326 31.72 9.31 16.71
N SER A 327 32.31 8.23 17.18
CA SER A 327 33.72 8.16 17.50
C SER A 327 34.38 6.92 16.91
N PHE A 328 35.67 7.05 16.54
CA PHE A 328 36.47 6.02 15.90
C PHE A 328 37.80 5.86 16.62
N LYS A 329 38.21 4.61 16.90
CA LYS A 329 39.59 4.32 17.38
C LYS A 329 40.49 3.78 16.27
N ASN A 330 39.90 3.10 15.29
CA ASN A 330 40.62 2.40 14.21
C ASN A 330 40.27 2.96 12.83
N GLY A 331 39.92 4.25 12.74
CA GLY A 331 39.44 4.87 11.50
C GLY A 331 37.95 4.72 11.26
N CYS A 332 37.47 5.38 10.21
CA CYS A 332 36.05 5.38 9.86
C CYS A 332 35.63 4.00 9.28
N PRO A 333 34.57 3.38 9.77
CA PRO A 333 34.09 2.11 9.23
C PRO A 333 33.65 2.25 7.78
N LYS A 334 33.89 1.22 6.98
CA LYS A 334 33.42 1.16 5.60
C LYS A 334 31.94 0.88 5.51
N THR A 335 31.43 0.02 6.38
CA THR A 335 30.04 -0.44 6.37
C THR A 335 29.45 -0.39 7.77
N VAL A 336 28.19 0.06 7.87
CA VAL A 336 27.40 0.02 9.11
C VAL A 336 26.09 -0.72 8.81
N LYS A 337 25.76 -1.74 9.61
CA LYS A 337 24.51 -2.47 9.52
C LYS A 337 23.45 -1.82 10.40
N VAL A 338 22.31 -1.56 9.80
CA VAL A 338 21.19 -0.88 10.48
C VAL A 338 19.91 -1.68 10.25
N LYS A 339 19.19 -1.95 11.33
CA LYS A 339 17.85 -2.54 11.31
C LYS A 339 16.81 -1.44 11.29
N VAL A 340 15.89 -1.50 10.35
CA VAL A 340 14.79 -0.54 10.23
C VAL A 340 13.58 -1.12 10.96
N LYS A 341 13.29 -0.59 12.15
CA LYS A 341 12.33 -1.16 13.11
C LYS A 341 10.88 -1.17 12.63
N ASN A 342 10.50 -0.24 11.78
CA ASN A 342 9.15 -0.09 11.24
C ASN A 342 9.03 -0.54 9.77
N VAL A 343 9.95 -1.37 9.29
CA VAL A 343 9.90 -1.99 7.96
C VAL A 343 10.02 -3.50 8.10
N TYR A 344 9.01 -4.23 7.64
CA TYR A 344 8.89 -5.67 7.77
C TYR A 344 9.06 -6.35 6.40
N VAL A 345 9.90 -7.37 6.36
CA VAL A 345 10.11 -8.23 5.18
C VAL A 345 9.41 -9.59 5.31
N THR A 346 9.06 -9.97 6.52
CA THR A 346 8.11 -11.03 6.88
C THR A 346 7.31 -10.58 8.09
N PRO A 347 6.26 -11.28 8.54
CA PRO A 347 5.53 -10.92 9.76
C PRO A 347 6.41 -10.74 10.99
N GLU A 348 7.54 -11.46 11.07
CA GLU A 348 8.43 -11.47 12.23
C GLU A 348 9.75 -10.73 11.99
N GLN A 349 10.17 -10.59 10.73
CA GLN A 349 11.50 -10.06 10.38
C GLN A 349 11.44 -8.62 9.90
N LYS A 350 12.34 -7.82 10.43
CA LYS A 350 12.56 -6.42 10.02
C LYS A 350 13.60 -6.33 8.91
N LEU A 351 13.51 -5.28 8.09
CA LEU A 351 14.53 -4.96 7.11
C LEU A 351 15.86 -4.65 7.81
N ILE A 352 16.93 -5.30 7.37
CA ILE A 352 18.32 -4.96 7.71
C ILE A 352 19.01 -4.48 6.44
N ILE A 353 19.53 -3.26 6.48
CA ILE A 353 20.33 -2.68 5.41
C ILE A 353 21.79 -2.55 5.85
N ALA A 354 22.70 -2.85 4.94
CA ALA A 354 24.12 -2.59 5.10
C ALA A 354 24.55 -1.60 4.01
N ARG A 355 25.07 -0.44 4.40
CA ARG A 355 25.57 0.54 3.44
C ARG A 355 27.09 0.60 3.45
N ASP A 356 27.66 0.54 2.26
CA ASP A 356 29.09 0.73 2.04
C ASP A 356 29.36 2.19 1.67
N LYS A 357 30.33 2.80 2.35
CA LYS A 357 30.67 4.22 2.20
C LYS A 357 31.23 4.58 0.81
N ALA A 358 31.79 3.61 0.10
CA ALA A 358 32.54 3.86 -1.13
C ALA A 358 31.67 4.36 -2.31
N GLU A 359 30.42 3.88 -2.42
CA GLU A 359 29.56 4.26 -3.54
C GLU A 359 28.94 5.66 -3.38
N GLU A 360 28.80 6.16 -2.17
CA GLU A 360 28.11 7.44 -1.90
C GLU A 360 29.04 8.65 -2.11
N LEU A 361 30.34 8.50 -1.83
CA LEU A 361 31.34 9.56 -2.07
C LEU A 361 31.59 9.79 -3.56
N ASP A 362 31.52 8.76 -4.40
CA ASP A 362 31.70 8.89 -5.84
C ASP A 362 30.48 9.49 -6.55
N ARG A 363 29.25 9.23 -6.06
CA ARG A 363 28.03 9.90 -6.55
C ARG A 363 28.02 11.40 -6.24
N LEU A 364 28.47 11.80 -5.05
CA LEU A 364 28.55 13.21 -4.67
C LEU A 364 29.65 13.96 -5.42
N LYS A 365 30.80 13.33 -5.69
CA LYS A 365 31.84 13.91 -6.54
C LYS A 365 31.38 14.09 -7.99
N SER A 366 30.63 13.14 -8.54
CA SER A 366 30.09 13.21 -9.90
C SER A 366 29.01 14.30 -10.04
N ALA A 367 28.20 14.52 -9.01
CA ALA A 367 27.20 15.60 -9.00
C ALA A 367 27.80 17.01 -8.80
N PHE A 368 28.94 17.12 -8.10
CA PHE A 368 29.66 18.37 -7.89
C PHE A 368 30.54 18.79 -9.10
N LEU A 369 30.93 17.83 -9.95
CA LEU A 369 31.71 18.09 -11.16
C LEU A 369 30.88 18.30 -12.42
N ALA A 370 29.54 18.15 -12.31
CA ALA A 370 28.58 18.34 -13.41
C ALA A 370 27.82 19.70 -13.34
N ASN A 371 28.20 20.60 -12.40
CA ASN A 371 27.66 21.97 -12.32
C ASN A 371 28.80 23.00 -12.52
#